data_cdebc959c8f58b6bfaf93eeef0e0db73
#
_entry.id   cdebc959c8f58b6bfaf93eeef0e0db73
#
_cell.length_a   1.000
_cell.length_b   1.000
_cell.length_c   1.000
_cell.angle_alpha   90.00
_cell.angle_beta   90.00
_cell.angle_gamma   90.00
#
_symmetry.space_group_name_H-M   'P 1'
#
loop_
_entity.id
_entity.type
_entity.pdbx_description
1 polymer ?
#
loop_
_entity_poly.entity_id
_entity_poly.type
_entity_poly.pdbx_seq_one_letter_code
_entity_poly.pdbx_strand_id
1 'polypeptide(L)'
;LFIAGDWNASAHSPFITEISKDFQLLSNPKQATFPASTPDSCLDYIAGYVKNGQPFTRLSAWVPEEAVASDHRPVVTEVRLNAKPEEIFYAAPCLQNPTEGGITVMWQTHVPTYSWVEYGTDTLNLKKARTIVDGQVICNGLHNKIRLTDLRPGQTYYYRVCSQEIMLYQAYKKEFGETAVSPFYTFTLPSASQKD
;
A
#
# COMPACT_ATOMS: atom_id res chain seq x y z
N LEU A 1 14.83 -5.06 -7.21
CA LEU A 1 16.22 -5.51 -7.09
C LEU A 1 16.55 -5.75 -5.62
N PHE A 2 17.14 -6.92 -5.31
CA PHE A 2 17.70 -7.25 -4.01
C PHE A 2 19.19 -7.54 -4.18
N ILE A 3 19.98 -7.19 -3.17
CA ILE A 3 21.39 -7.53 -3.04
C ILE A 3 21.61 -8.20 -1.70
N ALA A 4 22.47 -9.22 -1.66
CA ALA A 4 22.77 -9.97 -0.45
C ALA A 4 24.22 -10.47 -0.47
N GLY A 5 24.81 -10.62 0.71
CA GLY A 5 26.13 -11.21 0.88
C GLY A 5 26.87 -10.72 2.12
N ASP A 6 28.07 -11.23 2.27
CA ASP A 6 29.06 -10.69 3.19
C ASP A 6 29.63 -9.39 2.59
N TRP A 7 29.42 -8.28 3.29
CA TRP A 7 29.91 -6.96 2.85
C TRP A 7 31.16 -6.52 3.60
N ASN A 8 31.67 -7.34 4.52
CA ASN A 8 32.83 -7.05 5.34
C ASN A 8 32.82 -5.64 5.98
N ALA A 9 31.65 -5.18 6.35
CA ALA A 9 31.41 -3.82 6.82
C ALA A 9 30.46 -3.81 8.02
N SER A 10 30.79 -3.07 9.06
CA SER A 10 29.87 -2.87 10.20
C SER A 10 28.68 -2.01 9.79
N ALA A 11 27.55 -2.16 10.52
CA ALA A 11 26.30 -1.43 10.26
C ALA A 11 26.44 0.11 10.28
N HIS A 12 27.48 0.63 10.91
CA HIS A 12 27.75 2.08 11.00
C HIS A 12 28.86 2.55 10.05
N SER A 13 29.34 1.69 9.16
CA SER A 13 30.38 2.04 8.21
C SER A 13 29.91 3.07 7.17
N PRO A 14 30.81 3.89 6.62
CA PRO A 14 30.47 4.79 5.50
C PRO A 14 29.87 4.06 4.30
N PHE A 15 30.32 2.83 4.05
CA PHE A 15 29.80 1.98 2.97
C PHE A 15 28.31 1.67 3.16
N ILE A 16 27.89 1.22 4.36
CA ILE A 16 26.48 0.96 4.66
C ILE A 16 25.65 2.25 4.57
N THR A 17 26.21 3.36 5.05
CA THR A 17 25.55 4.67 4.96
C THR A 17 25.30 5.08 3.51
N GLU A 18 26.26 4.86 2.61
CA GLU A 18 26.14 5.19 1.19
C GLU A 18 25.09 4.32 0.50
N ILE A 19 25.13 2.99 0.70
CA ILE A 19 24.13 2.06 0.14
C ILE A 19 22.73 2.40 0.63
N SER A 20 22.57 2.80 1.90
CA SER A 20 21.27 3.09 2.49
C SER A 20 20.56 4.33 1.91
N LYS A 21 21.21 5.09 1.03
CA LYS A 21 20.55 6.18 0.28
C LYS A 21 19.57 5.65 -0.77
N ASP A 22 19.88 4.53 -1.40
CA ASP A 22 19.12 3.94 -2.49
C ASP A 22 18.49 2.58 -2.12
N PHE A 23 18.97 1.94 -1.05
CA PHE A 23 18.55 0.62 -0.59
C PHE A 23 18.09 0.63 0.86
N GLN A 24 17.04 -0.10 1.15
CA GLN A 24 16.61 -0.40 2.52
C GLN A 24 17.29 -1.68 2.99
N LEU A 25 17.97 -1.63 4.15
CA LEU A 25 18.44 -2.85 4.82
C LEU A 25 17.24 -3.68 5.28
N LEU A 26 17.21 -4.93 4.85
CA LEU A 26 16.16 -5.91 5.13
C LEU A 26 16.56 -6.89 6.23
N SER A 27 17.86 -7.25 6.31
CA SER A 27 18.40 -7.99 7.45
C SER A 27 18.42 -7.16 8.72
N ASN A 28 18.57 -7.81 9.87
CA ASN A 28 18.66 -7.12 11.15
C ASN A 28 20.13 -6.80 11.50
N PRO A 29 20.58 -5.54 11.40
CA PRO A 29 21.97 -5.18 11.61
C PRO A 29 22.42 -5.30 13.10
N LYS A 30 21.51 -5.63 14.01
CA LYS A 30 21.80 -5.87 15.42
C LYS A 30 22.05 -7.35 15.75
N GLN A 31 21.85 -8.24 14.76
CA GLN A 31 22.13 -9.67 14.90
C GLN A 31 23.48 -9.97 14.26
N ALA A 32 24.41 -10.45 15.07
CA ALA A 32 25.73 -10.83 14.60
C ALA A 32 25.68 -12.10 13.74
N THR A 33 26.55 -12.16 12.73
CA THR A 33 26.64 -13.26 11.75
C THR A 33 28.00 -13.95 11.75
N PHE A 34 29.04 -13.29 12.28
CA PHE A 34 30.42 -13.78 12.31
C PHE A 34 31.06 -13.60 13.70
N PRO A 35 31.96 -14.53 14.14
CA PRO A 35 32.09 -15.89 13.60
C PRO A 35 30.87 -16.76 13.96
N ALA A 36 30.53 -17.77 13.14
CA ALA A 36 29.32 -18.56 13.30
C ALA A 36 29.18 -19.22 14.68
N SER A 37 30.30 -19.67 15.28
CA SER A 37 30.32 -20.36 16.58
C SER A 37 29.99 -19.43 17.75
N THR A 38 30.52 -18.20 17.74
CA THR A 38 30.33 -17.19 18.80
C THR A 38 30.21 -15.80 18.18
N PRO A 39 29.10 -15.50 17.52
CA PRO A 39 28.99 -14.28 16.70
C PRO A 39 29.00 -13.01 17.54
N ASP A 40 29.86 -12.07 17.14
CA ASP A 40 30.00 -10.75 17.75
C ASP A 40 29.89 -9.61 16.71
N SER A 41 30.00 -9.94 15.41
CA SER A 41 30.00 -8.97 14.33
C SER A 41 28.89 -9.26 13.31
N CYS A 42 28.19 -8.23 12.86
CA CYS A 42 27.24 -8.31 11.74
C CYS A 42 27.97 -7.85 10.47
N LEU A 43 28.25 -8.78 9.57
CA LEU A 43 28.95 -8.53 8.29
C LEU A 43 28.11 -8.88 7.08
N ASP A 44 27.02 -9.67 7.28
CA ASP A 44 26.16 -10.20 6.22
C ASP A 44 24.84 -9.43 6.17
N TYR A 45 24.49 -8.98 5.00
CA TYR A 45 23.30 -8.14 4.82
C TYR A 45 22.48 -8.60 3.63
N ILE A 46 21.19 -8.27 3.73
CA ILE A 46 20.24 -8.29 2.61
C ILE A 46 19.64 -6.90 2.52
N ALA A 47 19.63 -6.31 1.34
CA ALA A 47 19.00 -5.02 1.09
C ALA A 47 18.18 -5.02 -0.20
N GLY A 48 17.12 -4.22 -0.21
CA GLY A 48 16.24 -4.05 -1.35
C GLY A 48 16.26 -2.61 -1.86
N TYR A 49 16.24 -2.43 -3.17
CA TYR A 49 16.27 -1.13 -3.84
C TYR A 49 14.94 -0.38 -3.66
N VAL A 50 15.00 0.86 -3.18
CA VAL A 50 13.81 1.67 -2.82
C VAL A 50 13.84 3.10 -3.40
N LYS A 51 14.86 3.48 -4.16
CA LYS A 51 15.01 4.85 -4.68
C LYS A 51 13.79 5.36 -5.47
N ASN A 52 13.11 4.47 -6.19
CA ASN A 52 11.97 4.80 -7.05
C ASN A 52 10.64 4.30 -6.47
N GLY A 53 10.50 4.25 -5.15
CA GLY A 53 9.29 3.81 -4.46
C GLY A 53 9.56 2.64 -3.50
N GLN A 54 8.49 2.13 -2.88
CA GLN A 54 8.55 1.03 -1.91
C GLN A 54 7.95 -0.26 -2.52
N PRO A 55 8.71 -1.02 -3.33
CA PRO A 55 8.17 -2.16 -4.09
C PRO A 55 7.94 -3.42 -3.24
N PHE A 56 8.28 -3.38 -1.97
CA PHE A 56 8.14 -4.51 -1.03
C PHE A 56 7.94 -4.03 0.40
N THR A 57 7.39 -4.92 1.22
CA THR A 57 7.28 -4.76 2.68
C THR A 57 8.05 -5.89 3.35
N ARG A 58 9.00 -5.57 4.24
CA ARG A 58 9.67 -6.56 5.06
C ARG A 58 8.71 -7.11 6.11
N LEU A 59 8.49 -8.41 6.12
CA LEU A 59 7.64 -9.11 7.08
C LEU A 59 8.45 -9.54 8.29
N SER A 60 9.61 -10.18 8.06
CA SER A 60 10.49 -10.67 9.13
C SER A 60 11.95 -10.67 8.69
N ALA A 61 12.88 -10.73 9.66
CA ALA A 61 14.29 -10.93 9.41
C ALA A 61 14.93 -11.58 10.65
N TRP A 62 15.75 -12.60 10.45
CA TRP A 62 16.47 -13.31 11.52
C TRP A 62 17.77 -13.93 11.04
N VAL A 63 18.60 -14.31 11.97
CA VAL A 63 19.84 -15.05 11.75
C VAL A 63 19.69 -16.42 12.41
N PRO A 64 19.57 -17.52 11.64
CA PRO A 64 19.53 -18.87 12.18
C PRO A 64 20.81 -19.23 12.96
N GLU A 65 20.65 -20.07 13.97
CA GLU A 65 21.78 -20.57 14.80
C GLU A 65 22.49 -21.74 14.08
N GLU A 66 23.01 -21.48 12.86
CA GLU A 66 23.76 -22.46 12.10
C GLU A 66 25.25 -22.11 12.19
N ALA A 67 26.06 -23.05 12.69
CA ALA A 67 27.49 -22.82 12.96
C ALA A 67 28.40 -23.86 12.29
N VAL A 68 27.86 -24.77 11.49
CA VAL A 68 28.61 -25.93 10.95
C VAL A 68 28.87 -25.77 9.44
N ALA A 69 27.93 -25.19 8.71
CA ALA A 69 27.98 -25.11 7.27
C ALA A 69 28.97 -24.03 6.75
N SER A 70 29.27 -23.02 7.57
CA SER A 70 30.17 -21.90 7.23
C SER A 70 30.73 -21.28 8.52
N ASP A 71 31.77 -20.49 8.42
CA ASP A 71 32.25 -19.59 9.47
C ASP A 71 31.37 -18.34 9.66
N HIS A 72 30.39 -18.12 8.75
CA HIS A 72 29.32 -17.14 8.89
C HIS A 72 27.96 -17.80 9.14
N ARG A 73 27.10 -17.18 9.94
CA ARG A 73 25.71 -17.58 10.08
C ARG A 73 24.88 -17.05 8.91
N PRO A 74 23.91 -17.83 8.41
CA PRO A 74 23.04 -17.38 7.33
C PRO A 74 22.14 -16.23 7.79
N VAL A 75 21.80 -15.33 6.86
CA VAL A 75 20.83 -14.24 7.06
C VAL A 75 19.58 -14.53 6.28
N VAL A 76 18.42 -14.44 6.91
CA VAL A 76 17.12 -14.68 6.28
C VAL A 76 16.24 -13.43 6.40
N THR A 77 15.57 -13.12 5.33
CA THR A 77 14.55 -12.06 5.30
C THR A 77 13.35 -12.52 4.49
N GLU A 78 12.17 -12.31 5.06
CA GLU A 78 10.91 -12.51 4.38
C GLU A 78 10.35 -11.16 3.95
N VAL A 79 9.98 -11.05 2.68
CA VAL A 79 9.39 -9.85 2.09
C VAL A 79 8.13 -10.19 1.33
N ARG A 80 7.14 -9.28 1.35
CA ARG A 80 6.01 -9.28 0.45
C ARG A 80 6.24 -8.23 -0.62
N LEU A 81 6.04 -8.59 -1.88
CA LEU A 81 6.01 -7.61 -2.96
C LEU A 81 4.71 -6.80 -2.87
N ASN A 82 4.83 -5.48 -2.95
CA ASN A 82 3.68 -4.57 -2.93
C ASN A 82 3.07 -4.47 -4.34
N ALA A 83 1.76 -4.26 -4.40
CA ALA A 83 1.08 -4.04 -5.67
C ALA A 83 1.48 -2.70 -6.27
N LYS A 84 1.64 -2.66 -7.59
CA LYS A 84 1.80 -1.39 -8.30
C LYS A 84 0.44 -0.72 -8.48
N PRO A 85 0.37 0.64 -8.59
CA PRO A 85 -0.89 1.34 -8.74
C PRO A 85 -1.77 0.80 -9.88
N GLU A 86 -1.18 0.43 -11.01
CA GLU A 86 -1.88 -0.13 -12.17
C GLU A 86 -2.48 -1.53 -11.94
N GLU A 87 -2.00 -2.24 -10.92
CA GLU A 87 -2.42 -3.60 -10.56
C GLU A 87 -3.46 -3.61 -9.42
N ILE A 88 -3.80 -2.45 -8.84
CA ILE A 88 -4.68 -2.39 -7.65
C ILE A 88 -6.13 -2.68 -8.02
N PHE A 89 -6.66 -2.11 -9.12
CA PHE A 89 -8.06 -2.27 -9.49
C PHE A 89 -8.31 -3.62 -10.18
N TYR A 90 -9.29 -4.38 -9.68
CA TYR A 90 -9.74 -5.62 -10.32
C TYR A 90 -10.62 -5.35 -11.54
N ALA A 91 -11.51 -4.38 -11.44
CA ALA A 91 -12.45 -3.99 -12.48
C ALA A 91 -12.82 -2.50 -12.37
N ALA A 92 -13.43 -1.96 -13.41
CA ALA A 92 -14.01 -0.61 -13.40
C ALA A 92 -15.10 -0.50 -12.31
N PRO A 93 -15.27 0.69 -11.70
CA PRO A 93 -16.31 0.91 -10.70
C PRO A 93 -17.72 0.79 -11.32
N CYS A 94 -18.64 0.30 -10.53
CA CYS A 94 -20.07 0.27 -10.87
C CYS A 94 -20.89 1.14 -9.93
N LEU A 95 -22.06 1.58 -10.42
CA LEU A 95 -22.99 2.40 -9.69
C LEU A 95 -24.21 1.56 -9.27
N GLN A 96 -24.66 1.75 -8.03
CA GLN A 96 -25.80 1.03 -7.48
C GLN A 96 -26.68 1.95 -6.63
N ASN A 97 -27.93 1.53 -6.43
CA ASN A 97 -28.91 2.17 -5.56
C ASN A 97 -29.03 3.69 -5.80
N PRO A 98 -29.36 4.15 -7.01
CA PRO A 98 -29.64 5.55 -7.27
C PRO A 98 -30.87 5.98 -6.48
N THR A 99 -30.83 7.18 -5.92
CA THR A 99 -31.96 7.87 -5.29
C THR A 99 -31.97 9.33 -5.75
N GLU A 100 -32.99 10.11 -5.44
CA GLU A 100 -33.06 11.53 -5.83
C GLU A 100 -31.86 12.36 -5.33
N GLY A 101 -31.23 11.97 -4.21
CA GLY A 101 -30.12 12.73 -3.60
C GLY A 101 -28.82 11.96 -3.45
N GLY A 102 -28.70 10.77 -4.05
CA GLY A 102 -27.46 9.99 -3.84
C GLY A 102 -27.33 8.74 -4.71
N ILE A 103 -26.10 8.22 -4.74
CA ILE A 103 -25.74 7.01 -5.48
C ILE A 103 -24.61 6.28 -4.75
N THR A 104 -24.53 4.98 -4.91
CA THR A 104 -23.44 4.17 -4.34
C THR A 104 -22.44 3.82 -5.43
N VAL A 105 -21.18 4.12 -5.19
CA VAL A 105 -20.06 3.70 -6.02
C VAL A 105 -19.44 2.45 -5.40
N MET A 106 -19.28 1.40 -6.19
CA MET A 106 -18.67 0.13 -5.76
C MET A 106 -17.57 -0.27 -6.72
N TRP A 107 -16.48 -0.83 -6.18
CA TRP A 107 -15.38 -1.42 -6.96
C TRP A 107 -14.64 -2.48 -6.16
N GLN A 108 -13.84 -3.27 -6.85
CA GLN A 108 -12.99 -4.31 -6.25
C GLN A 108 -11.53 -4.03 -6.50
N THR A 109 -10.70 -4.46 -5.56
CA THR A 109 -9.24 -4.37 -5.64
C THR A 109 -8.61 -5.75 -5.44
N HIS A 110 -7.41 -5.96 -5.99
CA HIS A 110 -6.66 -7.20 -5.82
C HIS A 110 -6.02 -7.34 -4.43
N VAL A 111 -5.84 -6.22 -3.73
CA VAL A 111 -5.22 -6.16 -2.40
C VAL A 111 -6.11 -5.37 -1.45
N PRO A 112 -5.99 -5.56 -0.13
CA PRO A 112 -6.69 -4.74 0.85
C PRO A 112 -6.29 -3.27 0.74
N THR A 113 -7.28 -2.37 0.70
CA THR A 113 -7.04 -0.95 0.42
C THR A 113 -7.68 -0.01 1.43
N TYR A 114 -7.07 1.18 1.54
CA TYR A 114 -7.69 2.40 2.00
C TYR A 114 -8.19 3.17 0.77
N SER A 115 -9.49 3.44 0.71
CA SER A 115 -10.13 3.87 -0.52
C SER A 115 -11.07 5.05 -0.32
N TRP A 116 -11.28 5.84 -1.40
CA TRP A 116 -12.20 6.96 -1.44
C TRP A 116 -12.72 7.22 -2.85
N VAL A 117 -13.78 8.01 -2.95
CA VAL A 117 -14.29 8.55 -4.21
C VAL A 117 -14.02 10.05 -4.23
N GLU A 118 -13.49 10.54 -5.34
CA GLU A 118 -13.44 11.96 -5.67
C GLU A 118 -14.54 12.27 -6.69
N TYR A 119 -15.37 13.28 -6.42
CA TYR A 119 -16.53 13.61 -7.24
C TYR A 119 -16.84 15.10 -7.24
N GLY A 120 -17.44 15.60 -8.32
CA GLY A 120 -17.83 17.01 -8.47
C GLY A 120 -18.64 17.24 -9.72
N THR A 121 -19.12 18.46 -9.91
CA THR A 121 -19.81 18.90 -11.15
C THR A 121 -18.83 19.26 -12.27
N ASP A 122 -17.55 19.33 -11.95
CA ASP A 122 -16.42 19.47 -12.84
C ASP A 122 -15.25 18.63 -12.35
N THR A 123 -14.17 18.53 -13.13
CA THR A 123 -12.99 17.72 -12.80
C THR A 123 -11.91 18.48 -12.03
N LEU A 124 -12.08 19.75 -11.74
CA LEU A 124 -11.11 20.61 -11.08
C LEU A 124 -11.41 20.79 -9.59
N ASN A 125 -12.71 20.86 -9.23
CA ASN A 125 -13.17 21.11 -7.87
C ASN A 125 -13.86 19.87 -7.30
N LEU A 126 -13.07 18.88 -6.87
CA LEU A 126 -13.58 17.60 -6.42
C LEU A 126 -13.74 17.55 -4.89
N LYS A 127 -14.87 17.01 -4.45
CA LYS A 127 -15.10 16.60 -3.08
C LYS A 127 -14.58 15.17 -2.88
N LYS A 128 -14.20 14.84 -1.65
CA LYS A 128 -13.73 13.50 -1.27
C LYS A 128 -14.77 12.83 -0.37
N ALA A 129 -15.25 11.65 -0.77
CA ALA A 129 -16.16 10.82 0.02
C ALA A 129 -15.48 9.54 0.50
N ARG A 130 -15.82 9.11 1.73
CA ARG A 130 -15.38 7.86 2.37
C ARG A 130 -16.53 7.25 3.14
N THR A 131 -16.48 5.95 3.40
CA THR A 131 -17.38 5.32 4.35
C THR A 131 -16.80 5.47 5.75
N ILE A 132 -17.54 6.13 6.63
CA ILE A 132 -17.17 6.32 8.04
C ILE A 132 -18.26 5.69 8.89
N VAL A 133 -17.87 4.81 9.81
CA VAL A 133 -18.74 4.18 10.80
C VAL A 133 -18.13 4.41 12.17
N ASP A 134 -18.92 4.95 13.10
CA ASP A 134 -18.48 5.26 14.47
C ASP A 134 -17.17 6.07 14.55
N GLY A 135 -17.02 7.04 13.63
CA GLY A 135 -15.84 7.88 13.53
C GLY A 135 -14.61 7.23 12.86
N GLN A 136 -14.72 5.98 12.44
CA GLN A 136 -13.64 5.25 11.78
C GLN A 136 -13.90 5.09 10.28
N VAL A 137 -12.85 5.29 9.48
CA VAL A 137 -12.90 5.01 8.05
C VAL A 137 -12.88 3.50 7.83
N ILE A 138 -13.89 3.00 7.11
CA ILE A 138 -13.92 1.59 6.71
C ILE A 138 -12.88 1.37 5.60
N CYS A 139 -11.95 0.49 5.86
CA CYS A 139 -10.84 0.15 4.97
C CYS A 139 -10.37 -1.30 5.22
N ASN A 140 -9.27 -1.69 4.58
CA ASN A 140 -8.64 -3.01 4.72
C ASN A 140 -9.49 -4.16 4.16
N GLY A 141 -10.28 -3.88 3.12
CA GLY A 141 -11.04 -4.87 2.37
C GLY A 141 -10.72 -4.84 0.89
N LEU A 142 -11.14 -5.89 0.17
CA LEU A 142 -11.05 -5.98 -1.30
C LEU A 142 -12.26 -5.36 -1.99
N HIS A 143 -13.40 -5.28 -1.29
CA HIS A 143 -14.65 -4.72 -1.80
C HIS A 143 -14.87 -3.34 -1.21
N ASN A 144 -14.91 -2.35 -2.06
CA ASN A 144 -15.08 -0.97 -1.68
C ASN A 144 -16.50 -0.52 -2.02
N LYS A 145 -17.16 0.16 -1.08
CA LYS A 145 -18.54 0.65 -1.22
C LYS A 145 -18.64 2.01 -0.55
N ILE A 146 -18.93 3.04 -1.34
CA ILE A 146 -19.05 4.41 -0.84
C ILE A 146 -20.35 5.02 -1.33
N ARG A 147 -21.16 5.51 -0.39
CA ARG A 147 -22.37 6.24 -0.67
C ARG A 147 -22.07 7.72 -0.86
N LEU A 148 -22.42 8.27 -2.00
CA LEU A 148 -22.46 9.71 -2.24
C LEU A 148 -23.86 10.23 -1.88
N THR A 149 -23.92 11.28 -1.06
CA THR A 149 -25.14 11.91 -0.57
C THR A 149 -25.15 13.39 -0.91
N ASP A 150 -26.28 14.04 -0.66
CA ASP A 150 -26.45 15.49 -0.85
C ASP A 150 -26.20 15.95 -2.29
N LEU A 151 -26.53 15.08 -3.23
CA LEU A 151 -26.43 15.34 -4.65
C LEU A 151 -27.75 15.97 -5.15
N ARG A 152 -27.66 16.77 -6.22
CA ARG A 152 -28.81 17.43 -6.82
C ARG A 152 -29.44 16.55 -7.91
N PRO A 153 -30.76 16.31 -7.88
CA PRO A 153 -31.48 15.60 -8.95
C PRO A 153 -31.27 16.25 -10.30
N GLY A 154 -31.16 15.43 -11.36
CA GLY A 154 -30.92 15.89 -12.73
C GLY A 154 -29.54 16.44 -13.03
N GLN A 155 -28.67 16.56 -12.03
CA GLN A 155 -27.31 17.06 -12.19
C GLN A 155 -26.37 15.94 -12.64
N THR A 156 -25.49 16.24 -13.59
CA THR A 156 -24.38 15.36 -14.00
C THR A 156 -23.18 15.59 -13.08
N TYR A 157 -22.58 14.49 -12.63
CA TYR A 157 -21.37 14.47 -11.81
C TYR A 157 -20.27 13.68 -12.49
N TYR A 158 -19.05 14.18 -12.37
CA TYR A 158 -17.81 13.45 -12.64
C TYR A 158 -17.36 12.78 -11.37
N TYR A 159 -16.83 11.56 -11.47
CA TYR A 159 -16.25 10.85 -10.35
C TYR A 159 -15.08 9.96 -10.78
N ARG A 160 -14.20 9.69 -9.84
CA ARG A 160 -13.15 8.67 -9.95
C ARG A 160 -12.96 7.98 -8.61
N VAL A 161 -12.50 6.74 -8.65
CA VAL A 161 -12.14 5.97 -7.45
C VAL A 161 -10.65 6.02 -7.23
N CYS A 162 -10.26 6.13 -5.97
CA CYS A 162 -8.87 6.16 -5.53
C CYS A 162 -8.67 5.08 -4.48
N SER A 163 -7.57 4.35 -4.56
CA SER A 163 -7.23 3.28 -3.63
C SER A 163 -5.74 3.25 -3.36
N GLN A 164 -5.37 3.02 -2.09
CA GLN A 164 -4.00 2.77 -1.67
C GLN A 164 -3.91 1.39 -1.05
N GLU A 165 -2.95 0.56 -1.46
CA GLU A 165 -2.68 -0.70 -0.77
C GLU A 165 -2.36 -0.43 0.70
N ILE A 166 -2.90 -1.24 1.60
CA ILE A 166 -2.54 -1.24 3.01
C ILE A 166 -1.37 -2.21 3.19
N MET A 167 -0.16 -1.68 3.28
CA MET A 167 1.08 -2.46 3.44
C MET A 167 1.26 -2.95 4.86
N LEU A 168 0.86 -2.15 5.84
CA LEU A 168 0.86 -2.49 7.27
C LEU A 168 -0.43 -1.99 7.91
N TYR A 169 -1.10 -2.87 8.67
CA TYR A 169 -2.32 -2.53 9.43
C TYR A 169 -2.19 -2.99 10.87
N GLN A 170 -1.78 -2.09 11.74
CA GLN A 170 -1.67 -2.29 13.18
C GLN A 170 -2.44 -1.21 13.94
N ALA A 171 -2.73 -1.45 15.22
CA ALA A 171 -3.53 -0.55 16.05
C ALA A 171 -3.01 0.90 16.02
N TYR A 172 -1.69 1.09 16.12
CA TYR A 172 -1.05 2.40 16.21
C TYR A 172 -0.19 2.77 14.99
N LYS A 173 -0.07 1.88 14.00
CA LYS A 173 0.76 2.09 12.81
C LYS A 173 0.08 1.54 11.57
N LYS A 174 -0.06 2.41 10.57
CA LYS A 174 -0.55 2.03 9.24
C LYS A 174 0.42 2.56 8.20
N GLU A 175 0.75 1.74 7.22
CA GLU A 175 1.57 2.12 6.08
C GLU A 175 0.78 1.85 4.79
N PHE A 176 0.85 2.80 3.87
CA PHE A 176 0.12 2.76 2.62
C PHE A 176 1.10 2.79 1.44
N GLY A 177 0.73 2.09 0.38
CA GLY A 177 1.38 2.17 -0.92
C GLY A 177 1.05 3.45 -1.68
N GLU A 178 1.46 3.50 -2.94
CA GLU A 178 1.11 4.58 -3.84
C GLU A 178 -0.40 4.60 -4.12
N THR A 179 -0.90 5.79 -4.48
CA THR A 179 -2.32 5.95 -4.81
C THR A 179 -2.59 5.50 -6.23
N ALA A 180 -3.40 4.47 -6.39
CA ALA A 180 -4.03 4.13 -7.65
C ALA A 180 -5.26 5.02 -7.87
N VAL A 181 -5.38 5.58 -9.07
CA VAL A 181 -6.48 6.48 -9.44
C VAL A 181 -7.10 5.97 -10.75
N SER A 182 -8.43 5.76 -10.75
CA SER A 182 -9.14 5.39 -11.97
C SER A 182 -9.26 6.56 -12.95
N PRO A 183 -9.60 6.32 -14.22
CA PRO A 183 -10.12 7.35 -15.10
C PRO A 183 -11.36 8.03 -14.50
N PHE A 184 -11.73 9.19 -15.04
CA PHE A 184 -13.00 9.82 -14.71
C PHE A 184 -14.16 9.09 -15.40
N TYR A 185 -15.23 8.92 -14.64
CA TYR A 185 -16.55 8.45 -15.07
C TYR A 185 -17.59 9.54 -14.81
N THR A 186 -18.76 9.41 -15.39
CA THR A 186 -19.89 10.32 -15.19
C THR A 186 -21.16 9.57 -14.82
N PHE A 187 -22.02 10.23 -14.09
CA PHE A 187 -23.42 9.82 -13.91
C PHE A 187 -24.30 11.05 -13.81
N THR A 188 -25.59 10.88 -14.17
CA THR A 188 -26.64 11.88 -13.96
C THR A 188 -27.69 11.27 -13.02
N LEU A 189 -28.02 11.97 -11.94
CA LEU A 189 -29.09 11.51 -11.05
C LEU A 189 -30.45 11.66 -11.73
N PRO A 190 -31.41 10.74 -11.45
CA PRO A 190 -32.78 10.91 -11.89
C PRO A 190 -33.34 12.24 -11.44
N SER A 191 -34.12 12.90 -12.31
CA SER A 191 -34.90 14.07 -11.92
C SER A 191 -36.26 13.63 -11.37
N ALA A 192 -36.84 14.40 -10.46
CA ALA A 192 -38.17 14.10 -9.88
C ALA A 192 -39.30 14.02 -10.94
N SER A 193 -39.06 14.49 -12.16
CA SER A 193 -39.97 14.42 -13.28
C SER A 193 -39.88 13.15 -14.13
N GLN A 194 -38.85 12.31 -13.93
CA GLN A 194 -38.75 10.99 -14.55
C GLN A 194 -39.56 9.98 -13.70
N LYS A 195 -40.88 10.04 -13.82
CA LYS A 195 -41.74 8.91 -13.45
C LYS A 195 -41.79 7.97 -14.63
N ASP A 196 -41.53 6.69 -14.37
CA ASP A 196 -41.72 5.58 -15.30
C ASP A 196 -43.14 5.56 -15.87
#